data_472f95d181c36d4ae35f314229a20d3b
#
_entry.id   472f95d181c36d4ae35f314229a20d3b
#
_cell.length_a   1.000
_cell.length_b   1.000
_cell.length_c   1.000
_cell.angle_alpha   90.00
_cell.angle_beta   90.00
_cell.angle_gamma   90.00
#
_symmetry.space_group_name_H-M   'P 1'
#
loop_
_entity.id
_entity.type
_entity.pdbx_description
1 polymer ?
#
loop_
_entity_poly.entity_id
_entity_poly.type
_entity_poly.pdbx_seq_one_letter_code
_entity_poly.pdbx_strand_id
1 'polypeptide(L)'
;MDSTKNEIYQYIKQISSKFSRNNAFMFSTQNICDKLRLSRNLTSQYLNQLQRENKLIKINSRPVYFIDPIALNNAYNATITHTDYLSIDELIYELEVAKVNNSNFNKLIGKKESLSYCIDQAIVAISYPDNGLPIFIVGESGTGKTYFAKVTAEYIIQNKFTNSLVTYFECFKYRNNQNLFINNLSRALEQTNEKNIFIFDDIHFLSGESFEFIISLLEQTYEHNKSNENNNFLILTSSNSLDMTNRQKLSSKLPITIQIPSLQERQILEVANLIYLF
;
A
#
# COMPACT_ATOMS: atom_id res chain seq x y z
N MET A 1 -38.82 3.92 -14.91
CA MET A 1 -37.87 2.94 -14.37
C MET A 1 -38.63 2.11 -13.37
N ASP A 2 -38.61 0.80 -13.45
CA ASP A 2 -39.32 -0.06 -12.50
C ASP A 2 -38.86 0.25 -11.07
N SER A 3 -39.79 0.51 -10.15
CA SER A 3 -39.48 0.94 -8.77
C SER A 3 -38.51 -0.03 -8.08
N THR A 4 -38.74 -1.32 -8.24
CA THR A 4 -37.93 -2.39 -7.64
C THR A 4 -36.52 -2.43 -8.22
N LYS A 5 -36.33 -2.22 -9.54
CA LYS A 5 -35.02 -2.14 -10.17
C LYS A 5 -34.20 -0.98 -9.63
N ASN A 6 -34.87 0.16 -9.42
CA ASN A 6 -34.22 1.35 -8.86
C ASN A 6 -33.82 1.13 -7.40
N GLU A 7 -34.66 0.47 -6.60
CA GLU A 7 -34.34 0.11 -5.21
C GLU A 7 -33.10 -0.78 -5.11
N ILE A 8 -33.00 -1.81 -5.94
CA ILE A 8 -31.81 -2.68 -6.03
C ILE A 8 -30.55 -1.85 -6.37
N TYR A 9 -30.64 -0.97 -7.36
CA TYR A 9 -29.52 -0.15 -7.77
C TYR A 9 -29.05 0.80 -6.67
N GLN A 10 -29.96 1.50 -6.00
CA GLN A 10 -29.61 2.43 -4.91
C GLN A 10 -28.98 1.69 -3.72
N TYR A 11 -29.50 0.51 -3.38
CA TYR A 11 -28.89 -0.31 -2.33
C TYR A 11 -27.45 -0.68 -2.66
N ILE A 12 -27.19 -1.21 -3.87
CA ILE A 12 -25.84 -1.58 -4.29
C ILE A 12 -24.92 -0.36 -4.31
N LYS A 13 -25.37 0.76 -4.85
CA LYS A 13 -24.61 2.02 -4.87
C LYS A 13 -24.17 2.45 -3.47
N GLN A 14 -25.07 2.35 -2.49
CA GLN A 14 -24.80 2.71 -1.09
C GLN A 14 -23.73 1.83 -0.46
N ILE A 15 -23.78 0.51 -0.69
CA ILE A 15 -22.82 -0.42 -0.08
C ILE A 15 -21.49 -0.46 -0.82
N SER A 16 -21.44 -0.12 -2.11
CA SER A 16 -20.25 -0.24 -2.97
C SER A 16 -19.08 0.64 -2.53
N SER A 17 -19.35 1.77 -1.88
CA SER A 17 -18.30 2.61 -1.29
C SER A 17 -17.50 1.93 -0.16
N LYS A 18 -18.05 0.86 0.42
CA LYS A 18 -17.43 0.10 1.52
C LYS A 18 -16.93 -1.27 1.08
N PHE A 19 -16.85 -1.52 -0.23
CA PHE A 19 -16.38 -2.81 -0.74
C PHE A 19 -14.98 -3.13 -0.24
N SER A 20 -14.77 -4.37 0.15
CA SER A 20 -13.46 -4.95 0.51
C SER A 20 -13.52 -6.46 0.34
N ARG A 21 -12.34 -7.11 0.33
CA ARG A 21 -12.27 -8.58 0.27
C ARG A 21 -13.07 -9.24 1.40
N ASN A 22 -13.01 -8.69 2.61
CA ASN A 22 -13.63 -9.26 3.80
C ASN A 22 -15.16 -9.15 3.81
N ASN A 23 -15.75 -8.22 3.08
CA ASN A 23 -17.19 -8.01 3.03
C ASN A 23 -17.81 -8.31 1.66
N ALA A 24 -17.06 -8.90 0.75
CA ALA A 24 -17.52 -9.19 -0.62
C ALA A 24 -18.82 -10.00 -0.68
N PHE A 25 -19.09 -10.86 0.32
CA PHE A 25 -20.32 -11.64 0.42
C PHE A 25 -21.60 -10.76 0.41
N MET A 26 -21.52 -9.51 0.87
CA MET A 26 -22.65 -8.56 0.90
C MET A 26 -23.14 -8.21 -0.51
N PHE A 27 -22.30 -8.34 -1.51
CA PHE A 27 -22.56 -8.02 -2.92
C PHE A 27 -23.06 -9.22 -3.72
N SER A 28 -23.25 -10.37 -3.06
CA SER A 28 -23.80 -11.56 -3.72
C SER A 28 -25.29 -11.42 -4.00
N THR A 29 -25.75 -12.02 -5.11
CA THR A 29 -27.18 -12.05 -5.46
C THR A 29 -28.04 -12.52 -4.29
N GLN A 30 -27.58 -13.54 -3.54
CA GLN A 30 -28.33 -14.08 -2.40
C GLN A 30 -28.47 -13.05 -1.27
N ASN A 31 -27.39 -12.39 -0.89
CA ASN A 31 -27.42 -11.40 0.18
C ASN A 31 -28.31 -10.20 -0.18
N ILE A 32 -28.26 -9.74 -1.44
CA ILE A 32 -29.11 -8.66 -1.96
C ILE A 32 -30.59 -9.06 -1.90
N CYS A 33 -30.95 -10.29 -2.30
CA CYS A 33 -32.29 -10.83 -2.17
C CYS A 33 -32.79 -10.77 -0.73
N ASP A 34 -31.98 -11.29 0.19
CA ASP A 34 -32.36 -11.40 1.59
C ASP A 34 -32.58 -10.03 2.24
N LYS A 35 -31.66 -9.07 1.91
CA LYS A 35 -31.74 -7.70 2.43
C LYS A 35 -32.94 -6.92 1.94
N LEU A 36 -33.31 -7.07 0.66
CA LEU A 36 -34.42 -6.35 0.05
C LEU A 36 -35.74 -7.16 0.10
N ARG A 37 -35.74 -8.36 0.65
CA ARG A 37 -36.90 -9.28 0.74
C ARG A 37 -37.51 -9.54 -0.63
N LEU A 38 -36.70 -9.70 -1.66
CA LEU A 38 -37.12 -9.96 -3.03
C LEU A 38 -36.90 -11.43 -3.41
N SER A 39 -37.61 -11.91 -4.44
CA SER A 39 -37.32 -13.23 -4.97
C SER A 39 -36.00 -13.29 -5.69
N ARG A 40 -35.25 -14.40 -5.57
CA ARG A 40 -33.93 -14.59 -6.19
C ARG A 40 -33.98 -14.42 -7.72
N ASN A 41 -35.03 -14.93 -8.37
CA ASN A 41 -35.16 -14.83 -9.82
C ASN A 41 -35.31 -13.38 -10.28
N LEU A 42 -36.17 -12.60 -9.61
CA LEU A 42 -36.40 -11.20 -9.93
C LEU A 42 -35.13 -10.36 -9.68
N THR A 43 -34.47 -10.57 -8.53
CA THR A 43 -33.24 -9.88 -8.20
C THR A 43 -32.12 -10.19 -9.23
N SER A 44 -31.95 -11.47 -9.58
CA SER A 44 -30.96 -11.87 -10.59
C SER A 44 -31.24 -11.26 -11.96
N GLN A 45 -32.53 -11.19 -12.35
CA GLN A 45 -32.94 -10.58 -13.62
C GLN A 45 -32.58 -9.07 -13.65
N TYR A 46 -32.89 -8.31 -12.61
CA TYR A 46 -32.61 -6.88 -12.55
C TYR A 46 -31.09 -6.60 -12.42
N LEU A 47 -30.35 -7.40 -11.65
CA LEU A 47 -28.90 -7.28 -11.54
C LEU A 47 -28.20 -7.47 -12.89
N ASN A 48 -28.57 -8.51 -13.64
CA ASN A 48 -28.02 -8.74 -14.99
C ASN A 48 -28.48 -7.67 -15.98
N GLN A 49 -29.68 -7.10 -15.82
CA GLN A 49 -30.13 -5.98 -16.65
C GLN A 49 -29.30 -4.71 -16.35
N LEU A 50 -29.06 -4.38 -15.08
CA LEU A 50 -28.24 -3.24 -14.67
C LEU A 50 -26.79 -3.38 -15.14
N GLN A 51 -26.25 -4.59 -15.14
CA GLN A 51 -24.92 -4.88 -15.69
C GLN A 51 -24.88 -4.65 -17.20
N ARG A 52 -25.88 -5.12 -17.96
CA ARG A 52 -25.99 -4.86 -19.40
C ARG A 52 -26.15 -3.37 -19.74
N GLU A 53 -26.72 -2.60 -18.82
CA GLU A 53 -26.80 -1.13 -18.92
C GLU A 53 -25.52 -0.43 -18.49
N ASN A 54 -24.44 -1.16 -18.22
CA ASN A 54 -23.14 -0.66 -17.71
C ASN A 54 -23.27 0.13 -16.39
N LYS A 55 -24.31 -0.14 -15.59
CA LYS A 55 -24.51 0.48 -14.28
C LYS A 55 -23.88 -0.31 -13.15
N LEU A 56 -23.62 -1.60 -13.35
CA LEU A 56 -22.97 -2.48 -12.39
C LEU A 56 -21.83 -3.26 -13.03
N ILE A 57 -20.81 -3.49 -12.26
CA ILE A 57 -19.76 -4.47 -12.51
C ILE A 57 -20.27 -5.84 -12.06
N LYS A 58 -19.92 -6.88 -12.80
CA LYS A 58 -20.21 -8.27 -12.46
C LYS A 58 -18.92 -9.05 -12.23
N ILE A 59 -18.87 -9.78 -11.11
CA ILE A 59 -17.80 -10.75 -10.85
C ILE A 59 -18.37 -12.14 -11.05
N ASN A 60 -17.89 -12.84 -12.07
CA ASN A 60 -18.39 -14.15 -12.53
C ASN A 60 -17.80 -15.31 -11.72
N SER A 61 -17.74 -15.18 -10.40
CA SER A 61 -17.32 -16.21 -9.45
C SER A 61 -18.49 -17.00 -8.88
N ARG A 62 -18.23 -17.85 -7.92
CA ARG A 62 -19.26 -18.55 -7.15
C ARG A 62 -19.09 -18.23 -5.67
N PRO A 63 -20.00 -17.42 -5.08
CA PRO A 63 -21.18 -16.76 -5.67
C PRO A 63 -20.84 -15.62 -6.66
N VAL A 64 -21.82 -15.20 -7.47
CA VAL A 64 -21.71 -14.04 -8.37
C VAL A 64 -21.95 -12.77 -7.57
N TYR A 65 -21.14 -11.72 -7.80
CA TYR A 65 -21.25 -10.43 -7.13
C TYR A 65 -21.54 -9.29 -8.11
N PHE A 66 -22.21 -8.23 -7.62
CA PHE A 66 -22.54 -7.04 -8.39
C PHE A 66 -22.18 -5.78 -7.59
N ILE A 67 -21.45 -4.85 -8.21
CA ILE A 67 -20.89 -3.67 -7.56
C ILE A 67 -21.13 -2.44 -8.45
N ASP A 68 -21.42 -1.29 -7.84
CA ASP A 68 -21.50 -0.02 -8.56
C ASP A 68 -20.11 0.54 -8.87
N PRO A 69 -19.74 0.72 -10.17
CA PRO A 69 -18.40 1.18 -10.54
C PRO A 69 -18.13 2.61 -10.10
N ILE A 70 -19.13 3.49 -10.08
CA ILE A 70 -18.95 4.89 -9.74
C ILE A 70 -18.65 5.04 -8.24
N ALA A 71 -19.44 4.38 -7.40
CA ALA A 71 -19.22 4.39 -5.95
C ALA A 71 -17.88 3.75 -5.58
N LEU A 72 -17.49 2.67 -6.29
CA LEU A 72 -16.22 1.99 -6.09
C LEU A 72 -15.05 2.88 -6.54
N ASN A 73 -15.10 3.49 -7.73
CA ASN A 73 -14.09 4.40 -8.24
C ASN A 73 -13.84 5.58 -7.29
N ASN A 74 -14.91 6.16 -6.76
CA ASN A 74 -14.81 7.27 -5.80
C ASN A 74 -14.18 6.82 -4.47
N ALA A 75 -14.57 5.65 -3.96
CA ALA A 75 -14.06 5.13 -2.70
C ALA A 75 -12.57 4.74 -2.76
N TYR A 76 -12.13 4.23 -3.92
CA TYR A 76 -10.76 3.77 -4.12
C TYR A 76 -9.87 4.77 -4.86
N ASN A 77 -10.40 5.95 -5.20
CA ASN A 77 -9.72 6.94 -6.05
C ASN A 77 -9.11 6.28 -7.31
N ALA A 78 -9.89 5.39 -7.93
CA ALA A 78 -9.48 4.54 -9.04
C ALA A 78 -10.35 4.83 -10.26
N THR A 79 -9.89 4.40 -11.43
CA THR A 79 -10.69 4.40 -12.67
C THR A 79 -10.72 2.97 -13.20
N ILE A 80 -11.82 2.26 -12.93
CA ILE A 80 -12.04 0.93 -13.44
C ILE A 80 -12.58 1.02 -14.86
N THR A 81 -12.02 0.22 -15.74
CA THR A 81 -12.37 0.20 -17.18
C THR A 81 -13.18 -1.03 -17.59
N HIS A 82 -13.05 -2.13 -16.83
CA HIS A 82 -13.76 -3.37 -17.11
C HIS A 82 -15.09 -3.46 -16.36
N THR A 83 -16.06 -4.11 -16.97
CA THR A 83 -17.41 -4.34 -16.40
C THR A 83 -17.62 -5.77 -15.95
N ASP A 84 -16.73 -6.68 -16.31
CA ASP A 84 -16.78 -8.10 -15.99
C ASP A 84 -15.43 -8.59 -15.50
N TYR A 85 -15.44 -9.36 -14.40
CA TYR A 85 -14.28 -9.95 -13.75
C TYR A 85 -14.51 -11.44 -13.51
N LEU A 86 -13.45 -12.23 -13.54
CA LEU A 86 -13.51 -13.66 -13.23
C LEU A 86 -13.45 -13.93 -11.73
N SER A 87 -12.80 -13.05 -10.97
CA SER A 87 -12.64 -13.20 -9.52
C SER A 87 -12.62 -11.85 -8.79
N ILE A 88 -12.82 -11.89 -7.48
CA ILE A 88 -12.64 -10.73 -6.60
C ILE A 88 -11.19 -10.25 -6.64
N ASP A 89 -10.23 -11.19 -6.72
CA ASP A 89 -8.80 -10.88 -6.73
C ASP A 89 -8.40 -10.08 -7.98
N GLU A 90 -9.00 -10.39 -9.13
CA GLU A 90 -8.80 -9.63 -10.36
C GLU A 90 -9.31 -8.18 -10.22
N LEU A 91 -10.50 -7.96 -9.67
CA LEU A 91 -11.01 -6.63 -9.40
C LEU A 91 -10.13 -5.86 -8.40
N ILE A 92 -9.72 -6.51 -7.31
CA ILE A 92 -8.85 -5.90 -6.31
C ILE A 92 -7.51 -5.52 -6.92
N TYR A 93 -6.92 -6.39 -7.74
CA TYR A 93 -5.68 -6.11 -8.45
C TYR A 93 -5.82 -4.86 -9.36
N GLU A 94 -6.91 -4.75 -10.16
CA GLU A 94 -7.14 -3.55 -10.98
C GLU A 94 -7.32 -2.29 -10.13
N LEU A 95 -8.03 -2.38 -9.00
CA LEU A 95 -8.18 -1.27 -8.05
C LEU A 95 -6.84 -0.83 -7.46
N GLU A 96 -5.97 -1.77 -7.11
CA GLU A 96 -4.64 -1.48 -6.59
C GLU A 96 -3.75 -0.83 -7.66
N VAL A 97 -3.75 -1.37 -8.87
CA VAL A 97 -3.04 -0.77 -10.02
C VAL A 97 -3.56 0.64 -10.33
N ALA A 98 -4.88 0.84 -10.28
CA ALA A 98 -5.47 2.17 -10.52
C ALA A 98 -5.13 3.17 -9.41
N LYS A 99 -5.08 2.73 -8.14
CA LYS A 99 -4.58 3.54 -7.03
C LYS A 99 -3.13 3.98 -7.24
N VAL A 100 -2.28 3.09 -7.75
CA VAL A 100 -0.88 3.40 -8.09
C VAL A 100 -0.82 4.46 -9.18
N ASN A 101 -1.62 4.33 -10.22
CA ASN A 101 -1.65 5.28 -11.32
C ASN A 101 -2.09 6.69 -10.89
N ASN A 102 -2.90 6.81 -9.84
CA ASN A 102 -3.34 8.08 -9.25
C ASN A 102 -2.56 8.47 -7.98
N SER A 103 -1.53 7.72 -7.62
CA SER A 103 -0.79 7.86 -6.36
C SER A 103 0.38 8.84 -6.46
N ASN A 104 0.96 9.14 -5.30
CA ASN A 104 2.22 9.88 -5.18
C ASN A 104 3.38 9.24 -5.95
N PHE A 105 3.36 7.92 -6.21
CA PHE A 105 4.33 7.25 -7.06
C PHE A 105 4.38 7.82 -8.49
N ASN A 106 3.33 8.55 -8.92
CA ASN A 106 3.35 9.29 -10.18
C ASN A 106 4.44 10.38 -10.25
N LYS A 107 4.96 10.83 -9.11
CA LYS A 107 6.08 11.77 -9.01
C LYS A 107 7.43 11.14 -9.36
N LEU A 108 7.51 9.80 -9.37
CA LEU A 108 8.76 9.08 -9.64
C LEU A 108 9.02 8.99 -11.14
N ILE A 109 10.21 9.39 -11.56
CA ILE A 109 10.72 9.13 -12.91
C ILE A 109 11.06 7.64 -13.00
N GLY A 110 10.62 6.97 -14.07
CA GLY A 110 10.78 5.52 -14.25
C GLY A 110 9.69 4.68 -13.58
N LYS A 111 8.59 5.29 -13.13
CA LYS A 111 7.49 4.59 -12.46
C LYS A 111 6.86 3.44 -13.24
N LYS A 112 6.82 3.54 -14.58
CA LYS A 112 6.28 2.51 -15.48
C LYS A 112 7.36 1.63 -16.10
N GLU A 113 8.61 1.96 -15.89
CA GLU A 113 9.78 1.32 -16.47
C GLU A 113 10.66 0.73 -15.34
N SER A 114 11.81 1.35 -15.05
CA SER A 114 12.82 0.80 -14.15
C SER A 114 12.37 0.68 -12.69
N LEU A 115 11.46 1.55 -12.23
CA LEU A 115 10.94 1.52 -10.86
C LEU A 115 9.61 0.78 -10.70
N SER A 116 9.00 0.28 -11.78
CA SER A 116 7.69 -0.39 -11.69
C SER A 116 7.70 -1.54 -10.71
N TYR A 117 8.68 -2.43 -10.79
CA TYR A 117 8.80 -3.56 -9.88
C TYR A 117 9.06 -3.14 -8.41
N CYS A 118 9.85 -2.08 -8.21
CA CYS A 118 10.06 -1.52 -6.87
C CYS A 118 8.77 -0.99 -6.25
N ILE A 119 7.95 -0.33 -7.06
CA ILE A 119 6.64 0.19 -6.64
C ILE A 119 5.70 -0.97 -6.30
N ASP A 120 5.64 -2.01 -7.13
CA ASP A 120 4.80 -3.19 -6.89
C ASP A 120 5.19 -3.87 -5.56
N GLN A 121 6.49 -4.04 -5.30
CA GLN A 121 6.98 -4.59 -4.03
C GLN A 121 6.59 -3.71 -2.83
N ALA A 122 6.69 -2.37 -2.95
CA ALA A 122 6.27 -1.45 -1.90
C ALA A 122 4.77 -1.58 -1.61
N ILE A 123 3.93 -1.68 -2.65
CA ILE A 123 2.49 -1.84 -2.53
C ILE A 123 2.13 -3.16 -1.86
N VAL A 124 2.78 -4.27 -2.26
CA VAL A 124 2.59 -5.58 -1.61
C VAL A 124 2.91 -5.50 -0.11
N ALA A 125 4.03 -4.85 0.26
CA ALA A 125 4.39 -4.65 1.66
C ALA A 125 3.33 -3.85 2.42
N ILE A 126 2.87 -2.74 1.85
CA ILE A 126 1.89 -1.85 2.44
C ILE A 126 0.52 -2.53 2.56
N SER A 127 0.11 -3.28 1.53
CA SER A 127 -1.20 -3.95 1.47
C SER A 127 -1.30 -5.20 2.33
N TYR A 128 -0.18 -5.68 2.89
CA TYR A 128 -0.19 -6.82 3.79
C TYR A 128 -1.17 -6.59 4.96
N PRO A 129 -1.90 -7.64 5.42
CA PRO A 129 -2.90 -7.51 6.46
C PRO A 129 -2.42 -6.75 7.71
N ASP A 130 -3.35 -6.14 8.41
CA ASP A 130 -3.17 -5.35 9.62
C ASP A 130 -2.25 -4.12 9.41
N ASN A 131 -1.02 -4.17 9.83
CA ASN A 131 -0.11 -3.02 9.84
C ASN A 131 0.82 -2.92 8.62
N GLY A 132 0.74 -3.85 7.67
CA GLY A 132 1.71 -3.95 6.58
C GLY A 132 3.02 -4.58 7.03
N LEU A 133 3.99 -4.65 6.14
CA LEU A 133 5.33 -5.18 6.40
C LEU A 133 6.37 -4.06 6.32
N PRO A 134 7.38 -4.05 7.20
CA PRO A 134 8.47 -3.09 7.09
C PRO A 134 9.22 -3.25 5.75
N ILE A 135 9.68 -2.12 5.21
CA ILE A 135 10.32 -2.04 3.89
C ILE A 135 11.79 -1.67 4.07
N PHE A 136 12.67 -2.42 3.41
CA PHE A 136 14.08 -2.09 3.30
C PHE A 136 14.43 -1.72 1.85
N ILE A 137 14.89 -0.48 1.63
CA ILE A 137 15.22 0.07 0.32
C ILE A 137 16.73 0.16 0.22
N VAL A 138 17.30 -0.55 -0.74
CA VAL A 138 18.76 -0.58 -0.98
C VAL A 138 19.09 -0.13 -2.40
N GLY A 139 20.30 0.33 -2.61
CA GLY A 139 20.79 0.75 -3.93
C GLY A 139 22.01 1.66 -3.80
N GLU A 140 22.62 2.00 -4.92
CA GLU A 140 23.78 2.90 -4.96
C GLU A 140 23.45 4.30 -4.43
N SER A 141 24.48 5.05 -4.05
CA SER A 141 24.31 6.46 -3.68
C SER A 141 23.77 7.26 -4.88
N GLY A 142 22.86 8.20 -4.62
CA GLY A 142 22.27 9.05 -5.67
C GLY A 142 21.16 8.40 -6.51
N THR A 143 20.76 7.15 -6.27
CA THR A 143 19.71 6.47 -7.05
C THR A 143 18.27 6.89 -6.69
N GLY A 144 18.07 7.75 -5.68
CA GLY A 144 16.76 8.25 -5.28
C GLY A 144 16.08 7.45 -4.17
N LYS A 145 16.80 6.62 -3.38
CA LYS A 145 16.25 5.83 -2.26
C LYS A 145 15.45 6.67 -1.26
N THR A 146 16.03 7.78 -0.80
CA THR A 146 15.41 8.72 0.13
C THR A 146 14.10 9.28 -0.43
N TYR A 147 14.09 9.64 -1.72
CA TYR A 147 12.90 10.17 -2.37
C TYR A 147 11.84 9.07 -2.53
N PHE A 148 12.23 7.87 -2.91
CA PHE A 148 11.34 6.72 -2.98
C PHE A 148 10.72 6.41 -1.61
N ALA A 149 11.50 6.43 -0.52
CA ALA A 149 11.02 6.23 0.84
C ALA A 149 9.97 7.28 1.26
N LYS A 150 10.22 8.57 0.95
CA LYS A 150 9.28 9.67 1.23
C LYS A 150 7.96 9.52 0.45
N VAL A 151 8.05 9.21 -0.84
CA VAL A 151 6.87 8.96 -1.70
C VAL A 151 6.09 7.74 -1.22
N THR A 152 6.79 6.70 -0.74
CA THR A 152 6.16 5.50 -0.13
C THR A 152 5.39 5.88 1.14
N ALA A 153 5.96 6.70 2.02
CA ALA A 153 5.28 7.16 3.22
C ALA A 153 4.04 8.01 2.89
N GLU A 154 4.13 8.91 1.90
CA GLU A 154 2.98 9.67 1.42
C GLU A 154 1.86 8.76 0.90
N TYR A 155 2.23 7.70 0.18
CA TYR A 155 1.27 6.70 -0.30
C TYR A 155 0.59 5.96 0.86
N ILE A 156 1.33 5.59 1.91
CA ILE A 156 0.79 4.93 3.11
C ILE A 156 -0.24 5.82 3.79
N ILE A 157 0.07 7.11 3.99
CA ILE A 157 -0.86 8.06 4.59
C ILE A 157 -2.17 8.16 3.79
N GLN A 158 -2.07 8.24 2.48
CA GLN A 158 -3.26 8.41 1.64
C GLN A 158 -4.14 7.16 1.56
N ASN A 159 -3.55 5.96 1.66
CA ASN A 159 -4.25 4.72 1.31
C ASN A 159 -4.48 3.77 2.49
N LYS A 160 -3.73 3.91 3.57
CA LYS A 160 -3.82 2.95 4.70
C LYS A 160 -3.96 3.63 6.07
N PHE A 161 -3.14 4.65 6.35
CA PHE A 161 -3.05 5.27 7.67
C PHE A 161 -3.25 6.78 7.59
N THR A 162 -4.47 7.22 7.34
CA THR A 162 -4.82 8.63 7.01
C THR A 162 -4.42 9.67 8.07
N ASN A 163 -4.28 9.27 9.34
CA ASN A 163 -3.93 10.17 10.44
C ASN A 163 -2.52 9.90 11.01
N SER A 164 -1.66 9.22 10.25
CA SER A 164 -0.32 8.86 10.73
C SER A 164 0.66 10.02 10.66
N LEU A 165 1.50 10.12 11.67
CA LEU A 165 2.65 11.00 11.69
C LEU A 165 3.84 10.32 11.00
N VAL A 166 4.55 11.07 10.15
CA VAL A 166 5.83 10.62 9.58
C VAL A 166 6.98 11.22 10.38
N THR A 167 7.78 10.35 10.98
CA THR A 167 9.01 10.75 11.67
C THR A 167 10.22 10.32 10.84
N TYR A 168 11.05 11.28 10.49
CA TYR A 168 12.19 11.08 9.59
C TYR A 168 13.51 11.20 10.36
N PHE A 169 14.31 10.14 10.30
CA PHE A 169 15.64 10.08 10.90
C PHE A 169 16.71 10.03 9.80
N GLU A 170 17.46 11.13 9.64
CA GLU A 170 18.67 11.17 8.81
C GLU A 170 19.82 10.54 9.61
N CYS A 171 20.06 9.24 9.44
CA CYS A 171 21.03 8.50 10.26
C CYS A 171 22.45 9.03 10.15
N PHE A 172 22.80 9.65 9.01
CA PHE A 172 24.08 10.35 8.83
C PHE A 172 24.35 11.41 9.91
N LYS A 173 23.32 12.14 10.38
CA LYS A 173 23.48 13.17 11.42
C LYS A 173 23.91 12.60 12.78
N TYR A 174 23.67 11.32 13.01
CA TYR A 174 23.93 10.64 14.28
C TYR A 174 25.25 9.84 14.26
N ARG A 175 25.98 9.79 13.15
CA ARG A 175 27.22 9.00 13.00
C ARG A 175 28.24 9.23 14.12
N ASN A 176 28.35 10.45 14.64
CA ASN A 176 29.29 10.84 15.72
C ASN A 176 28.64 10.84 17.11
N ASN A 177 27.33 10.63 17.23
CA ASN A 177 26.62 10.61 18.50
C ASN A 177 25.45 9.63 18.45
N GLN A 178 25.75 8.36 18.58
CA GLN A 178 24.79 7.27 18.50
C GLN A 178 23.76 7.31 19.67
N ASN A 179 24.19 7.76 20.85
CA ASN A 179 23.27 7.90 22.00
C ASN A 179 22.19 8.95 21.76
N LEU A 180 22.48 10.01 21.02
CA LEU A 180 21.49 10.99 20.65
C LEU A 180 20.40 10.40 19.74
N PHE A 181 20.78 9.48 18.83
CA PHE A 181 19.83 8.74 18.01
C PHE A 181 18.88 7.93 18.88
N ILE A 182 19.40 7.13 19.80
CA ILE A 182 18.63 6.27 20.71
C ILE A 182 17.64 7.14 21.52
N ASN A 183 18.11 8.23 22.12
CA ASN A 183 17.26 9.11 22.92
C ASN A 183 16.14 9.76 22.09
N ASN A 184 16.44 10.21 20.87
CA ASN A 184 15.45 10.84 20.01
C ASN A 184 14.41 9.82 19.51
N LEU A 185 14.84 8.61 19.16
CA LEU A 185 13.95 7.55 18.74
C LEU A 185 13.05 7.07 19.89
N SER A 186 13.60 6.88 21.09
CA SER A 186 12.81 6.51 22.28
C SER A 186 11.70 7.56 22.56
N ARG A 187 12.03 8.85 22.53
CA ARG A 187 11.04 9.91 22.69
C ARG A 187 9.98 9.89 21.59
N ALA A 188 10.36 9.65 20.35
CA ALA A 188 9.41 9.57 19.24
C ALA A 188 8.47 8.37 19.38
N LEU A 189 8.93 7.26 19.93
CA LEU A 189 8.11 6.07 20.18
C LEU A 189 7.13 6.28 21.36
N GLU A 190 7.51 7.05 22.37
CA GLU A 190 6.66 7.36 23.53
C GLU A 190 5.52 8.34 23.25
N GLN A 191 5.69 9.22 22.25
CA GLN A 191 4.76 10.34 21.98
C GLN A 191 3.46 9.94 21.27
N THR A 192 3.21 8.67 21.01
CA THR A 192 2.21 8.30 20.02
C THR A 192 1.18 7.27 20.50
N ASN A 193 -0.06 7.73 20.56
CA ASN A 193 -1.25 6.88 20.65
C ASN A 193 -1.81 6.46 19.29
N GLU A 194 -1.20 6.90 18.18
CA GLU A 194 -1.65 6.69 16.81
C GLU A 194 -0.58 5.97 15.98
N LYS A 195 -0.98 5.48 14.81
CA LYS A 195 -0.06 4.83 13.87
C LYS A 195 0.98 5.80 13.35
N ASN A 196 2.26 5.42 13.42
CA ASN A 196 3.38 6.22 12.95
C ASN A 196 4.12 5.55 11.82
N ILE A 197 4.68 6.36 10.94
CA ILE A 197 5.57 5.95 9.88
C ILE A 197 6.95 6.47 10.22
N PHE A 198 7.89 5.59 10.49
CA PHE A 198 9.29 5.92 10.71
C PHE A 198 10.10 5.69 9.45
N ILE A 199 10.82 6.72 8.99
CA ILE A 199 11.79 6.60 7.92
C ILE A 199 13.18 6.72 8.52
N PHE A 200 13.97 5.69 8.41
CA PHE A 200 15.40 5.66 8.79
C PHE A 200 16.23 5.71 7.53
N ASP A 201 16.73 6.91 7.22
CA ASP A 201 17.47 7.14 5.99
C ASP A 201 18.98 6.91 6.19
N ASP A 202 19.56 6.09 5.32
CA ASP A 202 20.97 5.71 5.32
C ASP A 202 21.45 5.06 6.64
N ILE A 203 20.77 3.98 7.05
CA ILE A 203 21.03 3.23 8.30
C ILE A 203 22.46 2.69 8.40
N HIS A 204 23.21 2.63 7.30
CA HIS A 204 24.64 2.22 7.32
C HIS A 204 25.55 3.18 8.10
N PHE A 205 25.06 4.37 8.48
CA PHE A 205 25.76 5.28 9.40
C PHE A 205 25.51 4.96 10.88
N LEU A 206 24.57 4.07 11.19
CA LEU A 206 24.33 3.59 12.55
C LEU A 206 25.25 2.41 12.86
N SER A 207 25.70 2.31 14.09
CA SER A 207 26.58 1.25 14.56
C SER A 207 26.29 0.88 16.01
N GLY A 208 26.79 -0.29 16.47
CA GLY A 208 26.65 -0.72 17.85
C GLY A 208 25.20 -0.71 18.34
N GLU A 209 24.96 -0.10 19.49
CA GLU A 209 23.67 -0.09 20.16
C GLU A 209 22.56 0.56 19.33
N SER A 210 22.85 1.59 18.54
CA SER A 210 21.86 2.25 17.69
C SER A 210 21.34 1.34 16.59
N PHE A 211 22.22 0.54 16.00
CA PHE A 211 21.81 -0.42 14.99
C PHE A 211 21.02 -1.58 15.62
N GLU A 212 21.47 -2.11 16.76
CA GLU A 212 20.74 -3.14 17.50
C GLU A 212 19.37 -2.64 17.96
N PHE A 213 19.23 -1.36 18.28
CA PHE A 213 17.92 -0.80 18.61
C PHE A 213 16.94 -0.83 17.42
N ILE A 214 17.42 -0.55 16.20
CA ILE A 214 16.60 -0.75 14.99
C ILE A 214 16.21 -2.22 14.81
N ILE A 215 17.12 -3.16 15.04
CA ILE A 215 16.83 -4.59 14.95
C ILE A 215 15.76 -5.00 15.97
N SER A 216 15.86 -4.55 17.22
CA SER A 216 14.86 -4.84 18.24
C SER A 216 13.49 -4.24 17.92
N LEU A 217 13.45 -3.05 17.33
CA LEU A 217 12.22 -2.42 16.89
C LEU A 217 11.55 -3.20 15.75
N LEU A 218 12.32 -3.73 14.81
CA LEU A 218 11.82 -4.61 13.75
C LEU A 218 11.23 -5.90 14.35
N GLU A 219 11.88 -6.51 15.32
CA GLU A 219 11.36 -7.72 16.00
C GLU A 219 10.03 -7.45 16.70
N GLN A 220 9.95 -6.37 17.47
CA GLN A 220 8.70 -5.95 18.11
C GLN A 220 7.56 -5.73 17.11
N THR A 221 7.85 -5.15 15.94
CA THR A 221 6.85 -4.94 14.90
C THR A 221 6.23 -6.26 14.42
N TYR A 222 6.99 -7.35 14.40
CA TYR A 222 6.47 -8.68 14.03
C TYR A 222 5.71 -9.38 15.14
N GLU A 223 6.18 -9.30 16.38
CA GLU A 223 5.56 -9.96 17.52
C GLU A 223 4.21 -9.32 17.85
N HIS A 224 4.13 -8.00 17.80
CA HIS A 224 2.92 -7.23 18.11
C HIS A 224 1.91 -7.14 16.94
N ASN A 225 2.28 -7.48 15.71
CA ASN A 225 1.30 -7.68 14.62
C ASN A 225 0.28 -8.79 14.96
N LYS A 226 0.59 -9.67 15.94
CA LYS A 226 -0.35 -10.68 16.45
C LYS A 226 -1.31 -10.14 17.52
N SER A 227 -0.99 -8.98 18.16
CA SER A 227 -1.75 -8.44 19.29
C SER A 227 -2.45 -7.10 19.00
N ASN A 228 -2.37 -6.56 17.77
CA ASN A 228 -2.90 -5.22 17.37
C ASN A 228 -2.37 -4.02 18.20
N GLU A 229 -1.33 -4.18 18.99
CA GLU A 229 -0.84 -3.15 19.91
C GLU A 229 0.28 -2.27 19.33
N ASN A 230 0.97 -2.71 18.27
CA ASN A 230 2.04 -1.91 17.66
C ASN A 230 1.56 -1.22 16.38
N ASN A 231 1.58 0.09 16.40
CA ASN A 231 1.03 0.94 15.36
C ASN A 231 2.10 1.55 14.43
N ASN A 232 3.32 1.03 14.40
CA ASN A 232 4.43 1.63 13.67
C ASN A 232 4.67 0.94 12.31
N PHE A 233 4.84 1.73 11.25
CA PHE A 233 5.32 1.26 9.95
C PHE A 233 6.75 1.74 9.72
N LEU A 234 7.65 0.82 9.38
CA LEU A 234 9.08 1.12 9.27
C LEU A 234 9.54 1.09 7.81
N ILE A 235 10.23 2.14 7.40
CA ILE A 235 10.90 2.26 6.10
C ILE A 235 12.37 2.54 6.37
N LEU A 236 13.24 1.65 5.93
CA LEU A 236 14.67 1.77 6.09
C LEU A 236 15.33 1.97 4.72
N THR A 237 16.33 2.84 4.63
CA THR A 237 17.18 2.94 3.43
C THR A 237 18.63 2.66 3.76
N SER A 238 19.36 2.10 2.80
CA SER A 238 20.81 1.94 2.90
C SER A 238 21.49 1.97 1.53
N SER A 239 22.72 2.42 1.51
CA SER A 239 23.60 2.18 0.37
C SER A 239 24.20 0.77 0.44
N ASN A 240 24.91 0.37 -0.62
CA ASN A 240 25.62 -0.92 -0.68
C ASN A 240 26.82 -1.01 0.31
N SER A 241 27.12 0.09 1.03
CA SER A 241 28.19 0.16 2.03
C SER A 241 27.85 -0.47 3.38
N LEU A 242 26.62 -0.97 3.59
CA LEU A 242 26.29 -1.71 4.82
C LEU A 242 27.15 -2.98 4.90
N ASP A 243 27.79 -3.19 6.03
CA ASP A 243 28.64 -4.37 6.25
C ASP A 243 27.83 -5.69 6.17
N MET A 244 28.51 -6.79 5.82
CA MET A 244 27.87 -8.10 5.58
C MET A 244 27.13 -8.61 6.79
N THR A 245 27.63 -8.41 7.99
CA THR A 245 27.02 -8.89 9.25
C THR A 245 25.70 -8.18 9.52
N ASN A 246 25.69 -6.85 9.42
CA ASN A 246 24.50 -6.04 9.61
C ASN A 246 23.47 -6.28 8.48
N ARG A 247 23.95 -6.50 7.25
CA ARG A 247 23.10 -6.87 6.12
C ARG A 247 22.39 -8.20 6.33
N GLN A 248 23.08 -9.21 6.83
CA GLN A 248 22.50 -10.51 7.17
C GLN A 248 21.47 -10.41 8.30
N LYS A 249 21.77 -9.64 9.36
CA LYS A 249 20.83 -9.39 10.46
C LYS A 249 19.54 -8.75 9.94
N LEU A 250 19.63 -7.72 9.11
CA LEU A 250 18.45 -7.07 8.52
C LEU A 250 17.67 -8.01 7.59
N SER A 251 18.37 -8.72 6.70
CA SER A 251 17.70 -9.62 5.75
C SER A 251 16.93 -10.75 6.43
N SER A 252 17.39 -11.19 7.62
CA SER A 252 16.67 -12.19 8.41
C SER A 252 15.38 -11.66 9.07
N LYS A 253 15.25 -10.33 9.20
CA LYS A 253 14.14 -9.66 9.89
C LYS A 253 13.22 -8.90 8.93
N LEU A 254 13.62 -8.67 7.70
CA LEU A 254 12.88 -7.90 6.72
C LEU A 254 12.40 -8.82 5.57
N PRO A 255 11.10 -9.05 5.45
CA PRO A 255 10.55 -9.93 4.41
C PRO A 255 10.63 -9.28 3.02
N ILE A 256 10.69 -7.94 2.95
CA ILE A 256 10.72 -7.20 1.70
C ILE A 256 11.92 -6.29 1.64
N THR A 257 12.80 -6.58 0.67
CA THR A 257 13.92 -5.73 0.30
C THR A 257 13.73 -5.23 -1.13
N ILE A 258 13.66 -3.92 -1.29
CA ILE A 258 13.47 -3.25 -2.57
C ILE A 258 14.83 -2.76 -3.06
N GLN A 259 15.30 -3.32 -4.17
CA GLN A 259 16.53 -2.90 -4.82
C GLN A 259 16.23 -1.80 -5.84
N ILE A 260 16.62 -0.56 -5.55
CA ILE A 260 16.52 0.53 -6.51
C ILE A 260 17.62 0.34 -7.57
N PRO A 261 17.29 0.28 -8.86
CA PRO A 261 18.26 0.09 -9.92
C PRO A 261 19.23 1.28 -10.01
N SER A 262 20.49 0.96 -10.32
CA SER A 262 21.52 1.98 -10.57
C SER A 262 21.16 2.83 -11.80
N LEU A 263 21.78 4.01 -11.94
CA LEU A 263 21.53 4.86 -13.10
C LEU A 263 21.93 4.19 -14.43
N GLN A 264 22.90 3.26 -14.39
CA GLN A 264 23.32 2.51 -15.58
C GLN A 264 22.29 1.45 -16.02
N GLU A 265 21.49 0.94 -15.10
CA GLU A 265 20.45 -0.04 -15.34
C GLU A 265 19.13 0.61 -15.80
N ARG A 266 19.01 1.95 -15.73
CA ARG A 266 17.82 2.68 -16.12
C ARG A 266 17.79 3.01 -17.60
N GLN A 267 16.60 3.23 -18.13
CA GLN A 267 16.44 3.68 -19.52
C GLN A 267 17.07 5.06 -19.71
N ILE A 268 17.64 5.31 -20.90
CA ILE A 268 18.32 6.58 -21.25
C ILE A 268 17.40 7.78 -21.05
N LEU A 269 16.11 7.66 -21.43
CA LEU A 269 15.13 8.73 -21.24
C LEU A 269 14.85 9.05 -19.77
N GLU A 270 14.85 8.06 -18.89
CA GLU A 270 14.72 8.28 -17.44
C GLU A 270 15.92 9.06 -16.90
N VAL A 271 17.13 8.65 -17.28
CA VAL A 271 18.36 9.31 -16.86
C VAL A 271 18.41 10.75 -17.36
N ALA A 272 18.02 10.98 -18.61
CA ALA A 272 17.90 12.33 -19.17
C ALA A 272 16.92 13.21 -18.37
N ASN A 273 15.73 12.66 -18.05
CA ASN A 273 14.73 13.37 -17.25
C ASN A 273 15.23 13.66 -15.81
N LEU A 274 15.99 12.76 -15.20
CA LEU A 274 16.62 13.01 -13.91
C LEU A 274 17.64 14.15 -13.96
N ILE A 275 18.46 14.22 -15.02
CA ILE A 275 19.45 15.31 -15.21
C ILE A 275 18.77 16.66 -15.41
N TYR A 276 17.60 16.72 -16.08
CA TYR A 276 16.85 17.96 -16.28
C TYR A 276 16.19 18.52 -15.00
N LEU A 277 16.08 17.71 -13.94
CA LEU A 277 15.53 18.16 -12.66
C LEU A 277 16.57 18.77 -11.71
N PHE A 278 17.87 18.63 -12.01
CA PHE A 278 18.99 19.19 -11.26
C PHE A 278 19.70 20.28 -12.08
#